data_f2a09fd3ef46e9082650d34b9d9281c5
#
_entry.id   f2a09fd3ef46e9082650d34b9d9281c5
#
_cell.length_a   1.000
_cell.length_b   1.000
_cell.length_c   1.000
_cell.angle_alpha   90.00
_cell.angle_beta   90.00
_cell.angle_gamma   90.00
#
_symmetry.space_group_name_H-M   'P 1'
#
loop_
_entity.id
_entity.type
_entity.pdbx_description
1 polymer ?
#
loop_
_entity_poly.entity_id
_entity_poly.type
_entity_poly.pdbx_seq_one_letter_code
_entity_poly.pdbx_strand_id
1 'polypeptide(L)'
;MRRFLLVVVFALFAIVGAEAQHRWQSQDRVDAPMSERLQNRDYRVEAYIGGEWQPLKVNGALTSDFNPAANHNDFVGAVRSVMGFTMFTDDFSKPVKVRVTRLGEPFEKVEIRPLSYNIKPRRVDSNTVEFKLRSPKQKVSVEFDGDRLSNIFIIPDLPDERPTLGDVIYFGKGEHEVGELWLKSNQTLYLDEGAVVYGSLRAEGAENIKVAGRGIFCGSRNDHGKHTRGVLVNFEYCKNIDISGLMFRDSPSWTLRFFDCRDVHIDNVKQIGWMINSDGVDLCNTKRAVMENCFFRNYDDNLSLKVFQWSDTRETCDIEVRDNVLWADCAHNLLVGPEAVGAKIHNVRFINNIILESREKTDPWTGALAIMISDEGVFENILFQDITVEDIRGGKVLSFDFGKYNSRGLAARNITVRNIRYNGTQAPMSVIRGFDEERYIENVQLRNVRFNGKLINKKNFTEYFQTNEFVKGLSFGR
;
A
#
# COMPACT_ATOMS: atom_id res chain seq x y z
N MET A 1 -33.64 9.08 -38.26
CA MET A 1 -32.76 8.07 -37.62
C MET A 1 -31.27 8.19 -37.98
N ARG A 2 -30.85 8.63 -39.18
CA ARG A 2 -29.40 8.75 -39.54
C ARG A 2 -28.62 9.92 -38.87
N ARG A 3 -29.27 10.98 -38.39
CA ARG A 3 -28.58 12.11 -37.74
C ARG A 3 -28.24 11.90 -36.27
N PHE A 4 -28.94 11.00 -35.58
CA PHE A 4 -28.64 10.68 -34.17
C PHE A 4 -27.43 9.75 -34.00
N LEU A 5 -27.16 8.89 -34.98
CA LEU A 5 -26.00 7.97 -34.94
C LEU A 5 -24.67 8.72 -35.14
N LEU A 6 -24.65 9.82 -35.87
CA LEU A 6 -23.42 10.60 -36.11
C LEU A 6 -22.95 11.36 -34.87
N VAL A 7 -23.87 11.87 -34.06
CA VAL A 7 -23.52 12.62 -32.84
C VAL A 7 -22.97 11.70 -31.75
N VAL A 8 -23.49 10.48 -31.62
CA VAL A 8 -22.99 9.50 -30.63
C VAL A 8 -21.59 8.97 -31.01
N VAL A 9 -21.33 8.79 -32.31
CA VAL A 9 -20.01 8.35 -32.77
C VAL A 9 -18.96 9.46 -32.61
N PHE A 10 -19.30 10.73 -32.83
CA PHE A 10 -18.37 11.85 -32.58
C PHE A 10 -18.10 12.08 -31.10
N ALA A 11 -19.08 11.90 -30.22
CA ALA A 11 -18.88 11.99 -28.76
C ALA A 11 -17.99 10.85 -28.23
N LEU A 12 -18.14 9.64 -28.74
CA LEU A 12 -17.27 8.50 -28.40
C LEU A 12 -15.83 8.70 -28.93
N PHE A 13 -15.66 9.24 -30.12
CA PHE A 13 -14.32 9.56 -30.65
C PHE A 13 -13.66 10.74 -29.92
N ALA A 14 -14.41 11.73 -29.44
CA ALA A 14 -13.89 12.85 -28.68
C ALA A 14 -13.44 12.38 -27.26
N ILE A 15 -14.18 11.47 -26.61
CA ILE A 15 -13.82 10.90 -25.31
C ILE A 15 -12.58 10.01 -25.45
N VAL A 16 -12.52 9.15 -26.46
CA VAL A 16 -11.35 8.31 -26.73
C VAL A 16 -10.13 9.17 -27.13
N GLY A 17 -10.35 10.26 -27.88
CA GLY A 17 -9.29 11.20 -28.25
C GLY A 17 -8.71 11.97 -27.07
N ALA A 18 -9.55 12.42 -26.12
CA ALA A 18 -9.10 13.13 -24.93
C ALA A 18 -8.34 12.19 -23.95
N GLU A 19 -8.83 10.97 -23.74
CA GLU A 19 -8.11 9.96 -22.96
C GLU A 19 -6.80 9.54 -23.63
N ALA A 20 -6.77 9.38 -24.95
CA ALA A 20 -5.56 9.06 -25.70
C ALA A 20 -4.53 10.20 -25.61
N GLN A 21 -4.96 11.46 -25.69
CA GLN A 21 -4.06 12.62 -25.58
C GLN A 21 -3.47 12.76 -24.16
N HIS A 22 -4.25 12.50 -23.11
CA HIS A 22 -3.74 12.49 -21.74
C HIS A 22 -2.78 11.30 -21.50
N ARG A 23 -3.06 10.14 -22.07
CA ARG A 23 -2.18 8.95 -22.02
C ARG A 23 -0.84 9.19 -22.74
N TRP A 24 -0.83 9.88 -23.89
CA TRP A 24 0.40 10.20 -24.62
C TRP A 24 1.33 11.13 -23.84
N GLN A 25 0.80 12.16 -23.20
CA GLN A 25 1.60 13.05 -22.38
C GLN A 25 2.20 12.36 -21.14
N SER A 26 1.50 11.38 -20.57
CA SER A 26 2.02 10.59 -19.45
C SER A 26 3.03 9.54 -19.89
N GLN A 27 2.87 8.95 -21.07
CA GLN A 27 3.78 7.93 -21.61
C GLN A 27 5.16 8.50 -21.92
N ASP A 28 5.25 9.67 -22.55
CA ASP A 28 6.52 10.36 -22.81
C ASP A 28 7.30 10.63 -21.53
N ARG A 29 6.60 10.89 -20.41
CA ARG A 29 7.21 11.07 -19.10
C ARG A 29 7.65 9.78 -18.45
N VAL A 30 6.91 8.71 -18.66
CA VAL A 30 7.24 7.37 -18.15
C VAL A 30 8.51 6.84 -18.79
N ASP A 31 8.69 7.12 -20.06
CA ASP A 31 9.85 6.69 -20.85
C ASP A 31 11.05 7.66 -20.72
N ALA A 32 10.87 8.79 -20.02
CA ALA A 32 11.95 9.75 -19.77
C ALA A 32 13.10 9.12 -18.97
N PRO A 33 14.33 9.62 -19.14
CA PRO A 33 15.47 9.20 -18.32
C PRO A 33 15.18 9.28 -16.82
N MET A 34 15.74 8.38 -16.05
CA MET A 34 15.50 8.28 -14.60
C MET A 34 15.67 9.60 -13.86
N SER A 35 16.69 10.37 -14.20
CA SER A 35 16.94 11.70 -13.62
C SER A 35 15.80 12.70 -13.82
N GLU A 36 15.05 12.56 -14.92
CA GLU A 36 13.88 13.39 -15.20
C GLU A 36 12.63 12.89 -14.47
N ARG A 37 12.48 11.58 -14.32
CA ARG A 37 11.38 10.97 -13.57
C ARG A 37 11.46 11.22 -12.07
N LEU A 38 12.66 11.44 -11.54
CA LEU A 38 12.88 11.80 -10.14
C LEU A 38 12.42 13.23 -9.80
N GLN A 39 12.13 14.05 -10.81
CA GLN A 39 11.63 15.41 -10.64
C GLN A 39 10.19 15.49 -11.17
N ASN A 40 9.24 15.67 -10.27
CA ASN A 40 7.89 15.98 -10.70
C ASN A 40 7.80 17.46 -11.08
N ARG A 41 7.33 17.75 -12.30
CA ARG A 41 7.15 19.10 -12.83
C ARG A 41 5.70 19.57 -12.84
N ASP A 42 4.79 18.78 -12.28
CA ASP A 42 3.36 19.10 -12.27
C ASP A 42 2.93 19.92 -11.07
N TYR A 43 3.77 19.93 -10.04
CA TYR A 43 3.45 20.57 -8.79
C TYR A 43 4.59 21.43 -8.24
N ARG A 44 4.21 22.52 -7.61
CA ARG A 44 5.04 23.27 -6.66
C ARG A 44 4.41 23.14 -5.29
N VAL A 45 5.24 22.85 -4.29
CA VAL A 45 4.80 22.72 -2.91
C VAL A 45 5.61 23.64 -2.02
N GLU A 46 4.94 24.31 -1.09
CA GLU A 46 5.54 25.17 -0.09
C GLU A 46 4.96 24.79 1.29
N ALA A 47 5.79 24.80 2.31
CA ALA A 47 5.37 24.66 3.71
C ALA A 47 5.73 25.92 4.50
N TYR A 48 4.87 26.31 5.44
CA TYR A 48 5.13 27.45 6.31
C TYR A 48 5.85 26.96 7.57
N ILE A 49 7.17 27.04 7.55
CA ILE A 49 8.10 26.53 8.57
C ILE A 49 8.99 27.66 9.04
N GLY A 50 9.22 27.79 10.34
CA GLY A 50 10.09 28.82 10.89
C GLY A 50 9.59 30.27 10.69
N GLY A 51 8.29 30.45 10.40
CA GLY A 51 7.69 31.78 10.21
C GLY A 51 7.65 32.27 8.76
N GLU A 52 8.10 31.48 7.80
CA GLU A 52 8.13 31.83 6.37
C GLU A 52 7.70 30.66 5.48
N TRP A 53 7.34 30.95 4.22
CA TRP A 53 7.05 29.95 3.21
C TRP A 53 8.33 29.40 2.61
N GLN A 54 8.60 28.13 2.82
CA GLN A 54 9.77 27.43 2.30
C GLN A 54 9.35 26.52 1.13
N PRO A 55 10.02 26.60 -0.03
CA PRO A 55 9.78 25.69 -1.12
C PRO A 55 10.25 24.27 -0.76
N LEU A 56 9.41 23.29 -1.02
CA LEU A 56 9.73 21.87 -0.82
C LEU A 56 10.12 21.23 -2.15
N LYS A 57 11.09 20.30 -2.08
CA LYS A 57 11.45 19.49 -3.24
C LYS A 57 10.29 18.52 -3.56
N VAL A 58 9.79 18.58 -4.79
CA VAL A 58 8.82 17.62 -5.31
C VAL A 58 9.56 16.57 -6.13
N ASN A 59 9.42 15.33 -5.71
CA ASN A 59 9.98 14.17 -6.40
C ASN A 59 8.89 13.52 -7.26
N GLY A 60 9.28 12.85 -8.36
CA GLY A 60 8.41 12.02 -9.16
C GLY A 60 8.50 10.55 -8.76
N ALA A 61 7.40 9.83 -8.88
CA ALA A 61 7.37 8.37 -8.79
C ALA A 61 6.42 7.81 -9.85
N LEU A 62 6.74 6.64 -10.39
CA LEU A 62 5.84 5.95 -11.30
C LEU A 62 4.67 5.34 -10.53
N THR A 63 3.51 5.33 -11.17
CA THR A 63 2.31 4.63 -10.73
C THR A 63 1.75 3.83 -11.88
N SER A 64 1.07 2.76 -11.57
CA SER A 64 0.36 1.94 -12.54
C SER A 64 -1.11 1.93 -12.23
N ASP A 65 -1.91 1.89 -13.28
CA ASP A 65 -3.32 1.62 -13.19
C ASP A 65 -3.61 0.24 -13.77
N PHE A 66 -4.48 -0.50 -13.10
CA PHE A 66 -4.90 -1.80 -13.59
C PHE A 66 -5.66 -1.66 -14.91
N ASN A 67 -5.20 -2.37 -15.94
CA ASN A 67 -5.97 -2.51 -17.17
C ASN A 67 -6.78 -3.81 -17.11
N PRO A 68 -8.12 -3.75 -17.03
CA PRO A 68 -8.96 -4.94 -16.96
C PRO A 68 -8.90 -5.83 -18.22
N ALA A 69 -8.40 -5.30 -19.33
CA ALA A 69 -8.18 -6.06 -20.56
C ALA A 69 -6.81 -6.75 -20.63
N ALA A 70 -5.87 -6.40 -19.74
CA ALA A 70 -4.56 -7.02 -19.68
C ALA A 70 -4.58 -8.27 -18.80
N ASN A 71 -3.78 -9.26 -19.16
CA ASN A 71 -3.54 -10.41 -18.30
C ASN A 71 -2.74 -9.93 -17.07
N HIS A 72 -2.98 -10.50 -15.89
CA HIS A 72 -2.30 -10.17 -14.64
C HIS A 72 -0.75 -10.19 -14.75
N ASN A 73 -0.21 -11.02 -15.63
CA ASN A 73 1.23 -11.11 -15.88
C ASN A 73 1.72 -10.24 -17.03
N ASP A 74 0.88 -9.39 -17.58
CA ASP A 74 1.23 -8.61 -18.78
C ASP A 74 1.49 -7.15 -18.42
N PHE A 75 2.75 -6.81 -18.26
CA PHE A 75 3.21 -5.43 -18.05
C PHE A 75 2.86 -4.46 -19.16
N VAL A 76 2.70 -4.98 -20.38
CA VAL A 76 2.52 -4.18 -21.58
C VAL A 76 1.19 -3.43 -21.56
N GLY A 77 0.25 -3.87 -20.75
CA GLY A 77 -1.08 -3.28 -20.67
C GLY A 77 -1.34 -2.33 -19.48
N ALA A 78 -0.42 -2.22 -18.51
CA ALA A 78 -0.64 -1.36 -17.36
C ALA A 78 -0.47 0.12 -17.73
N VAL A 79 -1.47 0.94 -17.44
CA VAL A 79 -1.35 2.39 -17.61
C VAL A 79 -0.37 2.88 -16.53
N ARG A 80 0.70 3.53 -16.96
CA ARG A 80 1.69 4.13 -16.08
C ARG A 80 1.57 5.65 -16.12
N SER A 81 1.78 6.28 -15.00
CA SER A 81 1.82 7.73 -14.87
C SER A 81 2.94 8.13 -13.92
N VAL A 82 3.24 9.42 -13.86
CA VAL A 82 4.17 10.00 -12.90
C VAL A 82 3.37 10.81 -11.90
N MET A 83 3.37 10.38 -10.64
CA MET A 83 2.82 11.15 -9.54
C MET A 83 3.89 11.99 -8.84
N GLY A 84 3.47 13.01 -8.10
CA GLY A 84 4.35 13.78 -7.23
C GLY A 84 4.39 13.22 -5.82
N PHE A 85 5.51 13.41 -5.13
CA PHE A 85 5.55 13.35 -3.68
C PHE A 85 6.57 14.32 -3.11
N THR A 86 6.28 14.84 -1.92
CA THR A 86 7.22 15.66 -1.15
C THR A 86 7.31 15.15 0.27
N MET A 87 8.51 15.15 0.81
CA MET A 87 8.82 14.82 2.19
C MET A 87 9.42 16.04 2.86
N PHE A 88 9.04 16.32 4.08
CA PHE A 88 9.62 17.39 4.89
C PHE A 88 9.50 17.08 6.37
N THR A 89 10.35 17.68 7.17
CA THR A 89 10.37 17.54 8.62
C THR A 89 9.98 18.82 9.33
N ASP A 90 9.22 18.70 10.42
CA ASP A 90 8.86 19.79 11.32
C ASP A 90 8.58 19.21 12.71
N ASP A 91 8.75 19.99 13.77
CA ASP A 91 8.49 19.55 15.14
C ASP A 91 7.00 19.43 15.49
N PHE A 92 6.14 19.97 14.63
CA PHE A 92 4.69 20.02 14.80
C PHE A 92 4.22 20.63 16.13
N SER A 93 5.03 21.48 16.74
CA SER A 93 4.62 22.28 17.89
C SER A 93 3.42 23.18 17.55
N LYS A 94 3.24 23.48 16.28
CA LYS A 94 2.07 24.17 15.69
C LYS A 94 1.66 23.48 14.38
N PRO A 95 0.38 23.60 13.98
CA PRO A 95 -0.05 23.11 12.67
C PRO A 95 0.74 23.76 11.53
N VAL A 96 1.31 22.94 10.66
CA VAL A 96 2.04 23.37 9.47
C VAL A 96 1.06 23.70 8.36
N LYS A 97 1.17 24.91 7.76
CA LYS A 97 0.42 25.24 6.54
C LYS A 97 1.18 24.72 5.33
N VAL A 98 0.47 24.14 4.40
CA VAL A 98 1.02 23.64 3.14
C VAL A 98 0.28 24.28 1.99
N ARG A 99 1.00 24.70 0.96
CA ARG A 99 0.46 25.11 -0.34
C ARG A 99 0.88 24.12 -1.39
N VAL A 100 -0.09 23.72 -2.21
CA VAL A 100 0.14 22.91 -3.39
C VAL A 100 -0.38 23.69 -4.58
N THR A 101 0.51 23.99 -5.52
CA THR A 101 0.18 24.62 -6.80
C THR A 101 0.29 23.57 -7.90
N ARG A 102 -0.79 23.32 -8.61
CA ARG A 102 -0.78 22.54 -9.86
C ARG A 102 -0.21 23.41 -10.97
N LEU A 103 0.85 22.95 -11.63
CA LEU A 103 1.44 23.66 -12.78
C LEU A 103 0.70 23.24 -14.06
N GLY A 104 0.28 24.19 -14.84
CA GLY A 104 -0.52 23.96 -16.05
C GLY A 104 -1.97 24.41 -15.88
N GLU A 105 -2.93 23.57 -16.26
CA GLU A 105 -4.35 23.95 -16.28
C GLU A 105 -4.94 24.17 -14.89
N PRO A 106 -5.85 25.13 -14.73
CA PRO A 106 -6.60 25.32 -13.49
C PRO A 106 -7.37 24.06 -13.09
N PHE A 107 -7.56 23.88 -11.77
CA PHE A 107 -8.40 22.79 -11.28
C PHE A 107 -9.83 23.28 -10.96
N GLU A 108 -10.79 22.37 -11.07
CA GLU A 108 -12.17 22.63 -10.65
C GLU A 108 -12.40 22.15 -9.21
N LYS A 109 -11.92 20.96 -8.89
CA LYS A 109 -12.10 20.29 -7.59
C LYS A 109 -10.76 19.86 -7.03
N VAL A 110 -10.70 19.77 -5.70
CA VAL A 110 -9.56 19.20 -5.00
C VAL A 110 -10.07 18.36 -3.82
N GLU A 111 -9.52 17.19 -3.67
CA GLU A 111 -9.77 16.30 -2.54
C GLU A 111 -8.46 16.01 -1.81
N ILE A 112 -8.51 15.97 -0.50
CA ILE A 112 -7.36 15.61 0.35
C ILE A 112 -7.74 14.36 1.16
N ARG A 113 -7.02 13.30 0.95
CA ARG A 113 -7.28 12.00 1.56
C ARG A 113 -6.10 11.55 2.44
N PRO A 114 -6.34 10.89 3.55
CA PRO A 114 -7.59 10.30 4.07
C PRO A 114 -8.67 11.33 4.41
N LEU A 115 -9.91 11.04 4.02
CA LEU A 115 -11.07 11.89 4.32
C LEU A 115 -11.34 12.01 5.83
N SER A 116 -10.99 10.96 6.57
CA SER A 116 -11.11 10.91 8.04
C SER A 116 -10.24 11.93 8.76
N TYR A 117 -9.20 12.46 8.14
CA TYR A 117 -8.39 13.56 8.69
C TYR A 117 -9.14 14.89 8.70
N ASN A 118 -10.25 14.98 7.97
CA ASN A 118 -11.12 16.16 7.91
C ASN A 118 -10.34 17.46 7.58
N ILE A 119 -9.34 17.36 6.72
CA ILE A 119 -8.55 18.49 6.25
C ILE A 119 -9.38 19.31 5.26
N LYS A 120 -9.53 20.60 5.54
CA LYS A 120 -10.31 21.50 4.68
C LYS A 120 -9.37 22.30 3.79
N PRO A 121 -9.35 22.04 2.47
CA PRO A 121 -8.59 22.83 1.53
C PRO A 121 -9.22 24.21 1.35
N ARG A 122 -8.38 25.24 1.27
CA ARG A 122 -8.76 26.61 0.91
C ARG A 122 -8.13 26.94 -0.44
N ARG A 123 -8.94 27.23 -1.44
CA ARG A 123 -8.43 27.73 -2.73
C ARG A 123 -7.80 29.09 -2.54
N VAL A 124 -6.57 29.27 -2.98
CA VAL A 124 -5.82 30.54 -2.96
C VAL A 124 -6.01 31.28 -4.28
N ASP A 125 -5.88 30.57 -5.40
CA ASP A 125 -6.11 31.04 -6.77
C ASP A 125 -6.61 29.88 -7.66
N SER A 126 -6.59 30.05 -8.99
CA SER A 126 -7.07 29.03 -9.93
C SER A 126 -6.31 27.70 -9.86
N ASN A 127 -5.04 27.72 -9.42
CA ASN A 127 -4.12 26.61 -9.48
C ASN A 127 -3.56 26.21 -8.10
N THR A 128 -3.83 26.99 -7.05
CA THR A 128 -3.21 26.82 -5.72
C THR A 128 -4.24 26.52 -4.65
N VAL A 129 -3.96 25.49 -3.87
CA VAL A 129 -4.70 25.15 -2.66
C VAL A 129 -3.81 25.24 -1.43
N GLU A 130 -4.37 25.71 -0.31
CA GLU A 130 -3.71 25.77 1.01
C GLU A 130 -4.49 24.97 2.04
N PHE A 131 -3.80 24.23 2.88
CA PHE A 131 -4.39 23.48 3.99
C PHE A 131 -3.43 23.38 5.18
N LYS A 132 -3.87 22.76 6.28
CA LYS A 132 -3.07 22.61 7.50
C LYS A 132 -2.93 21.15 7.87
N LEU A 133 -1.71 20.74 8.15
CA LEU A 133 -1.36 19.48 8.79
C LEU A 133 -1.12 19.74 10.29
N ARG A 134 -1.66 18.89 11.15
CA ARG A 134 -1.58 19.03 12.61
C ARG A 134 -0.68 18.00 13.27
N SER A 135 -0.19 17.06 12.52
CA SER A 135 0.61 15.95 13.02
C SER A 135 1.47 15.36 11.91
N PRO A 136 2.67 14.86 12.21
CA PRO A 136 3.50 14.13 11.26
C PRO A 136 2.84 12.83 10.78
N LYS A 137 1.83 12.34 11.49
CA LYS A 137 1.03 11.18 11.06
C LYS A 137 0.04 11.51 9.94
N GLN A 138 -0.24 12.78 9.68
CA GLN A 138 -1.16 13.19 8.61
C GLN A 138 -0.46 13.21 7.24
N LYS A 139 -0.04 12.05 6.77
CA LYS A 139 0.42 11.84 5.40
C LYS A 139 -0.81 11.81 4.49
N VAL A 140 -0.78 12.57 3.40
CA VAL A 140 -1.99 12.78 2.58
C VAL A 140 -1.73 12.68 1.09
N SER A 141 -2.76 12.27 0.36
CA SER A 141 -2.92 12.44 -1.07
C SER A 141 -3.67 13.73 -1.36
N VAL A 142 -3.18 14.55 -2.28
CA VAL A 142 -3.89 15.71 -2.82
C VAL A 142 -4.24 15.39 -4.28
N GLU A 143 -5.53 15.34 -4.55
CA GLU A 143 -6.10 14.88 -5.82
C GLU A 143 -6.87 16.03 -6.46
N PHE A 144 -6.42 16.47 -7.62
CA PHE A 144 -7.08 17.51 -8.41
C PHE A 144 -7.97 16.87 -9.47
N ASP A 145 -9.23 17.29 -9.52
CA ASP A 145 -10.24 16.83 -10.50
C ASP A 145 -10.45 15.30 -10.54
N GLY A 146 -10.14 14.63 -9.42
CA GLY A 146 -10.27 13.18 -9.29
C GLY A 146 -9.14 12.38 -9.95
N ASP A 147 -8.06 13.05 -10.39
CA ASP A 147 -6.88 12.36 -10.91
C ASP A 147 -6.13 11.66 -9.77
N ARG A 148 -6.10 10.34 -9.84
CA ARG A 148 -5.46 9.45 -8.86
C ARG A 148 -4.17 8.82 -9.39
N LEU A 149 -3.80 9.09 -10.62
CA LEU A 149 -2.57 8.59 -11.23
C LEU A 149 -1.45 9.62 -11.18
N SER A 150 -1.80 10.90 -11.36
CA SER A 150 -0.86 12.02 -11.34
C SER A 150 -1.05 12.90 -10.10
N ASN A 151 -1.63 12.37 -9.02
CA ASN A 151 -1.81 13.06 -7.74
C ASN A 151 -0.46 13.38 -7.06
N ILE A 152 -0.52 14.11 -5.95
CA ILE A 152 0.68 14.38 -5.14
C ILE A 152 0.50 13.93 -3.70
N PHE A 153 1.52 13.24 -3.17
CA PHE A 153 1.61 12.92 -1.75
C PHE A 153 2.38 13.98 -0.98
N ILE A 154 1.80 14.44 0.12
CA ILE A 154 2.44 15.32 1.09
C ILE A 154 2.74 14.48 2.33
N ILE A 155 4.02 14.30 2.61
CA ILE A 155 4.53 13.36 3.61
C ILE A 155 5.32 14.14 4.68
N PRO A 156 4.62 14.63 5.71
CA PRO A 156 5.28 15.25 6.86
C PRO A 156 5.95 14.19 7.74
N ASP A 157 6.99 14.59 8.44
CA ASP A 157 7.68 13.77 9.42
C ASP A 157 8.21 14.60 10.60
N LEU A 158 8.62 13.94 11.67
CA LEU A 158 9.45 14.57 12.71
C LEU A 158 10.91 14.57 12.28
N PRO A 159 11.68 15.58 12.72
CA PRO A 159 13.13 15.51 12.61
C PRO A 159 13.67 14.22 13.22
N ASP A 160 14.72 13.69 12.66
CA ASP A 160 15.40 12.50 13.13
C ASP A 160 16.84 12.82 13.47
N GLU A 161 17.43 12.10 14.42
CA GLU A 161 18.81 12.29 14.82
C GLU A 161 19.66 11.12 14.33
N ARG A 162 20.75 11.47 13.64
CA ARG A 162 21.75 10.48 13.24
C ARG A 162 22.32 9.77 14.46
N PRO A 163 22.35 8.43 14.48
CA PRO A 163 23.03 7.67 15.52
C PRO A 163 24.52 8.04 15.58
N THR A 164 25.02 8.37 16.76
CA THR A 164 26.44 8.73 16.99
C THR A 164 27.26 7.58 17.59
N LEU A 165 26.57 6.49 17.97
CA LEU A 165 27.18 5.32 18.61
C LEU A 165 26.84 4.05 17.80
N GLY A 166 27.72 3.06 17.88
CA GLY A 166 27.57 1.77 17.22
C GLY A 166 28.22 1.70 15.84
N ASP A 167 28.02 0.58 15.17
CA ASP A 167 28.49 0.35 13.78
C ASP A 167 27.44 0.92 12.80
N VAL A 168 27.66 2.16 12.34
CA VAL A 168 26.73 2.92 11.52
C VAL A 168 27.24 3.04 10.09
N ILE A 169 26.52 2.46 9.13
CA ILE A 169 26.66 2.72 7.71
C ILE A 169 25.81 3.97 7.39
N TYR A 170 26.45 5.06 7.07
CA TYR A 170 25.81 6.37 6.89
C TYR A 170 25.86 6.87 5.46
N PHE A 171 24.70 7.30 4.96
CA PHE A 171 24.58 8.01 3.69
C PHE A 171 24.01 9.41 3.93
N GLY A 172 24.81 10.42 3.67
CA GLY A 172 24.40 11.82 3.70
C GLY A 172 23.65 12.23 2.44
N LYS A 173 23.18 13.49 2.43
CA LYS A 173 22.48 14.10 1.29
C LYS A 173 23.23 13.88 -0.03
N GLY A 174 22.51 13.45 -1.06
CA GLY A 174 23.02 13.18 -2.41
C GLY A 174 22.64 11.78 -2.91
N GLU A 175 23.14 11.42 -4.08
CA GLU A 175 22.92 10.13 -4.70
C GLU A 175 24.09 9.18 -4.40
N HIS A 176 23.76 7.94 -4.05
CA HIS A 176 24.72 6.90 -3.68
C HIS A 176 24.38 5.59 -4.38
N GLU A 177 25.37 4.95 -4.98
CA GLU A 177 25.25 3.61 -5.58
C GLU A 177 25.90 2.58 -4.65
N VAL A 178 25.11 1.59 -4.22
CA VAL A 178 25.63 0.58 -3.28
C VAL A 178 25.63 -0.84 -3.87
N GLY A 179 24.99 -1.04 -5.02
CA GLY A 179 24.81 -2.38 -5.57
C GLY A 179 24.01 -3.25 -4.59
N GLU A 180 24.62 -4.29 -4.06
CA GLU A 180 24.03 -5.14 -3.03
C GLU A 180 24.71 -4.87 -1.68
N LEU A 181 23.99 -4.24 -0.74
CA LEU A 181 24.50 -3.90 0.58
C LEU A 181 24.09 -4.98 1.59
N TRP A 182 25.06 -5.60 2.24
CA TRP A 182 24.85 -6.62 3.26
C TRP A 182 25.02 -6.06 4.68
N LEU A 183 23.97 -6.19 5.49
CA LEU A 183 24.03 -5.84 6.92
C LEU A 183 24.44 -7.05 7.77
N LYS A 184 25.22 -6.76 8.78
CA LYS A 184 25.65 -7.71 9.83
C LYS A 184 24.95 -7.43 11.13
N SER A 185 25.08 -8.37 12.08
CA SER A 185 24.55 -8.16 13.45
C SER A 185 25.08 -6.88 14.08
N ASN A 186 24.19 -6.18 14.80
CA ASN A 186 24.45 -4.93 15.51
C ASN A 186 24.79 -3.72 14.62
N GLN A 187 24.48 -3.80 13.33
CA GLN A 187 24.69 -2.67 12.41
C GLN A 187 23.44 -1.79 12.25
N THR A 188 23.68 -0.51 12.11
CA THR A 188 22.67 0.47 11.73
C THR A 188 22.98 1.01 10.34
N LEU A 189 22.03 0.90 9.42
CA LEU A 189 22.02 1.67 8.18
C LEU A 189 21.22 2.94 8.39
N TYR A 190 21.83 4.10 8.17
CA TYR A 190 21.16 5.38 8.34
C TYR A 190 21.26 6.24 7.08
N LEU A 191 20.11 6.63 6.53
CA LEU A 191 19.98 7.52 5.38
C LEU A 191 19.46 8.87 5.82
N ASP A 192 20.29 9.90 5.69
CA ASP A 192 19.94 11.27 6.06
C ASP A 192 18.85 11.86 5.14
N GLU A 193 18.23 12.94 5.57
CA GLU A 193 17.28 13.68 4.73
C GLU A 193 17.97 14.16 3.45
N GLY A 194 17.36 13.86 2.31
CA GLY A 194 17.91 14.18 0.99
C GLY A 194 18.93 13.18 0.45
N ALA A 195 19.25 12.10 1.17
CA ALA A 195 19.97 10.96 0.63
C ALA A 195 19.07 10.14 -0.31
N VAL A 196 19.62 9.69 -1.43
CA VAL A 196 18.99 8.71 -2.33
C VAL A 196 20.00 7.60 -2.57
N VAL A 197 19.68 6.40 -2.06
CA VAL A 197 20.55 5.22 -2.17
C VAL A 197 19.96 4.24 -3.16
N TYR A 198 20.71 3.92 -4.20
CA TYR A 198 20.34 2.96 -5.24
C TYR A 198 21.02 1.62 -5.00
N GLY A 199 20.24 0.55 -5.05
CA GLY A 199 20.75 -0.80 -4.88
C GLY A 199 19.73 -1.71 -4.20
N SER A 200 20.22 -2.73 -3.53
CA SER A 200 19.41 -3.67 -2.74
C SER A 200 20.05 -3.93 -1.37
N LEU A 201 19.21 -4.24 -0.39
CA LEU A 201 19.61 -4.45 1.00
C LEU A 201 19.40 -5.90 1.41
N ARG A 202 20.39 -6.51 2.02
CA ARG A 202 20.41 -7.92 2.42
C ARG A 202 20.86 -8.10 3.86
N ALA A 203 20.32 -9.10 4.52
CA ALA A 203 20.87 -9.65 5.76
C ALA A 203 20.48 -11.15 5.87
N GLU A 204 21.36 -11.96 6.38
CA GLU A 204 21.12 -13.38 6.62
C GLU A 204 21.71 -13.77 7.98
N GLY A 205 20.89 -14.43 8.82
CA GLY A 205 21.29 -14.90 10.15
C GLY A 205 21.74 -13.80 11.12
N ALA A 206 21.44 -12.54 10.83
CA ALA A 206 21.89 -11.40 11.60
C ALA A 206 20.89 -10.98 12.69
N GLU A 207 21.40 -10.34 13.75
CA GLU A 207 20.60 -9.88 14.88
C GLU A 207 20.84 -8.39 15.16
N ASN A 208 19.83 -7.73 15.76
CA ASN A 208 19.91 -6.31 16.15
C ASN A 208 20.24 -5.40 14.98
N ILE A 209 19.48 -5.53 13.90
CA ILE A 209 19.62 -4.71 12.70
C ILE A 209 18.73 -3.49 12.81
N LYS A 210 19.25 -2.32 12.49
CA LYS A 210 18.47 -1.10 12.37
C LYS A 210 18.66 -0.48 10.98
N VAL A 211 17.55 -0.06 10.36
CA VAL A 211 17.51 0.67 9.09
C VAL A 211 16.65 1.92 9.30
N ALA A 212 17.26 3.10 9.33
CA ALA A 212 16.58 4.31 9.79
C ALA A 212 16.95 5.55 8.99
N GLY A 213 16.20 6.63 9.22
CA GLY A 213 16.46 7.95 8.65
C GLY A 213 15.29 8.55 7.89
N ARG A 214 15.57 9.59 7.09
CA ARG A 214 14.58 10.31 6.28
C ARG A 214 14.92 10.30 4.79
N GLY A 215 15.88 9.47 4.40
CA GLY A 215 16.29 9.31 3.01
C GLY A 215 15.39 8.38 2.19
N ILE A 216 15.78 8.17 0.94
CA ILE A 216 15.10 7.33 -0.03
C ILE A 216 16.00 6.14 -0.37
N PHE A 217 15.48 4.91 -0.26
CA PHE A 217 16.09 3.72 -0.79
C PHE A 217 15.36 3.31 -2.08
N CYS A 218 16.08 3.23 -3.19
CA CYS A 218 15.50 3.17 -4.54
C CYS A 218 16.00 1.97 -5.32
N GLY A 219 15.05 1.13 -5.77
CA GLY A 219 15.32 -0.05 -6.59
C GLY A 219 15.33 0.19 -8.10
N SER A 220 15.18 1.44 -8.55
CA SER A 220 14.96 1.76 -9.96
C SER A 220 16.12 1.42 -10.91
N ARG A 221 17.30 1.15 -10.37
CA ARG A 221 18.49 0.73 -11.14
C ARG A 221 18.75 -0.78 -11.07
N ASN A 222 17.89 -1.54 -10.39
CA ASN A 222 17.98 -2.98 -10.28
C ASN A 222 17.26 -3.67 -11.44
N ASP A 223 17.73 -4.86 -11.82
CA ASP A 223 17.08 -5.66 -12.85
C ASP A 223 15.68 -6.11 -12.40
N HIS A 224 14.70 -5.92 -13.27
CA HIS A 224 13.34 -6.36 -13.09
C HIS A 224 13.18 -7.82 -13.52
N GLY A 225 12.43 -8.61 -12.75
CA GLY A 225 11.82 -9.83 -13.27
C GLY A 225 12.40 -11.19 -12.85
N LYS A 226 13.11 -11.30 -11.71
CA LYS A 226 13.43 -12.62 -11.14
C LYS A 226 13.19 -12.62 -9.64
N HIS A 227 12.19 -13.38 -9.21
CA HIS A 227 11.60 -13.40 -7.86
C HIS A 227 12.57 -13.36 -6.68
N THR A 228 13.69 -14.02 -6.71
CA THR A 228 14.65 -14.05 -5.60
C THR A 228 15.69 -12.93 -5.65
N ARG A 229 16.01 -12.43 -6.85
CA ARG A 229 16.99 -11.35 -7.03
C ARG A 229 16.37 -9.97 -7.15
N GLY A 230 15.06 -9.89 -7.41
CA GLY A 230 14.34 -8.64 -7.57
C GLY A 230 13.85 -8.02 -6.27
N VAL A 231 13.91 -8.68 -5.11
CA VAL A 231 13.48 -8.12 -3.83
C VAL A 231 14.39 -6.96 -3.42
N LEU A 232 13.80 -5.81 -3.08
CA LEU A 232 14.59 -4.62 -2.75
C LEU A 232 15.31 -4.79 -1.40
N VAL A 233 14.57 -5.17 -0.37
CA VAL A 233 15.12 -5.47 0.97
C VAL A 233 14.76 -6.90 1.34
N ASN A 234 15.75 -7.75 1.50
CA ASN A 234 15.55 -9.16 1.82
C ASN A 234 16.32 -9.56 3.06
N PHE A 235 15.60 -9.87 4.14
CA PHE A 235 16.17 -10.36 5.39
C PHE A 235 15.73 -11.80 5.64
N GLU A 236 16.70 -12.67 5.84
CA GLU A 236 16.47 -14.11 6.04
C GLU A 236 17.10 -14.58 7.35
N TYR A 237 16.35 -15.35 8.14
CA TYR A 237 16.78 -15.93 9.41
C TYR A 237 17.28 -14.90 10.44
N CYS A 238 16.78 -13.66 10.34
CA CYS A 238 17.19 -12.53 11.18
C CYS A 238 16.29 -12.35 12.39
N LYS A 239 16.78 -11.69 13.43
CA LYS A 239 15.97 -11.33 14.59
C LYS A 239 16.30 -9.93 15.13
N ASN A 240 15.30 -9.32 15.81
CA ASN A 240 15.38 -7.98 16.35
C ASN A 240 15.75 -6.96 15.26
N ILE A 241 14.79 -6.75 14.38
CA ILE A 241 14.92 -5.88 13.20
C ILE A 241 14.04 -4.65 13.41
N ASP A 242 14.62 -3.47 13.26
CA ASP A 242 13.91 -2.18 13.29
C ASP A 242 14.11 -1.45 11.96
N ILE A 243 13.01 -1.15 11.25
CA ILE A 243 13.04 -0.34 10.03
C ILE A 243 12.15 0.88 10.24
N SER A 244 12.72 2.08 10.17
CA SER A 244 11.98 3.28 10.51
C SER A 244 12.26 4.50 9.61
N GLY A 245 11.21 5.22 9.26
CA GLY A 245 11.27 6.57 8.69
C GLY A 245 11.58 6.68 7.21
N LEU A 246 12.15 5.69 6.57
CA LEU A 246 12.59 5.73 5.17
C LEU A 246 11.45 5.73 4.15
N MET A 247 11.75 6.23 2.96
CA MET A 247 10.96 6.00 1.75
C MET A 247 11.63 4.91 0.91
N PHE A 248 10.90 3.85 0.61
CA PHE A 248 11.28 2.85 -0.40
C PHE A 248 10.49 3.10 -1.68
N ARG A 249 11.17 3.07 -2.83
CA ARG A 249 10.50 3.29 -4.10
C ARG A 249 11.10 2.49 -5.23
N ASP A 250 10.29 2.31 -6.27
CA ASP A 250 10.68 1.63 -7.51
C ASP A 250 11.31 0.25 -7.25
N SER A 251 10.70 -0.51 -6.34
CA SER A 251 11.12 -1.90 -6.12
C SER A 251 10.96 -2.71 -7.41
N PRO A 252 11.95 -3.50 -7.80
CA PRO A 252 11.87 -4.33 -8.99
C PRO A 252 10.94 -5.55 -8.82
N SER A 253 10.60 -5.89 -7.59
CA SER A 253 9.67 -6.94 -7.17
C SER A 253 9.22 -6.63 -5.75
N TRP A 254 9.08 -7.60 -4.84
CA TRP A 254 8.75 -7.37 -3.43
C TRP A 254 9.66 -6.32 -2.78
N THR A 255 9.06 -5.42 -2.00
CA THR A 255 9.83 -4.31 -1.44
C THR A 255 10.55 -4.72 -0.16
N LEU A 256 9.82 -5.14 0.88
CA LEU A 256 10.39 -5.61 2.14
C LEU A 256 9.99 -7.08 2.37
N ARG A 257 10.92 -7.99 2.25
CA ARG A 257 10.71 -9.40 2.54
C ARG A 257 11.45 -9.82 3.80
N PHE A 258 10.72 -10.45 4.72
CA PHE A 258 11.25 -11.09 5.91
C PHE A 258 10.96 -12.58 5.83
N PHE A 259 12.00 -13.40 5.71
CA PHE A 259 11.86 -14.85 5.62
C PHE A 259 12.47 -15.50 6.86
N ASP A 260 11.67 -16.28 7.59
CA ASP A 260 12.05 -16.92 8.86
C ASP A 260 12.68 -15.94 9.86
N CYS A 261 12.10 -14.75 9.93
CA CYS A 261 12.53 -13.69 10.83
C CYS A 261 11.66 -13.65 12.10
N ARG A 262 12.14 -12.96 13.13
CA ARG A 262 11.39 -12.73 14.36
C ARG A 262 11.74 -11.40 15.00
N ASP A 263 10.79 -10.86 15.77
CA ASP A 263 10.93 -9.57 16.43
C ASP A 263 11.23 -8.46 15.41
N VAL A 264 10.26 -8.26 14.49
CA VAL A 264 10.34 -7.28 13.39
C VAL A 264 9.49 -6.08 13.73
N HIS A 265 10.07 -4.90 13.68
CA HIS A 265 9.36 -3.64 13.85
C HIS A 265 9.54 -2.75 12.61
N ILE A 266 8.43 -2.31 12.04
CA ILE A 266 8.38 -1.43 10.87
C ILE A 266 7.54 -0.21 11.25
N ASP A 267 8.18 0.93 11.44
CA ASP A 267 7.51 2.16 11.84
C ASP A 267 7.73 3.29 10.84
N ASN A 268 6.63 3.98 10.52
CA ASN A 268 6.71 5.22 9.74
C ASN A 268 7.43 5.08 8.38
N VAL A 269 7.39 3.90 7.79
CA VAL A 269 7.93 3.62 6.45
C VAL A 269 6.96 4.12 5.39
N LYS A 270 7.50 4.61 4.28
CA LYS A 270 6.75 5.03 3.11
C LYS A 270 7.15 4.19 1.91
N GLN A 271 6.18 3.88 1.05
CA GLN A 271 6.44 3.11 -0.17
C GLN A 271 5.65 3.63 -1.35
N ILE A 272 6.31 3.64 -2.53
CA ILE A 272 5.66 3.84 -3.81
C ILE A 272 6.23 2.79 -4.79
N GLY A 273 5.41 1.76 -5.07
CA GLY A 273 5.71 0.67 -5.97
C GLY A 273 4.76 0.67 -7.16
N TRP A 274 5.28 0.50 -8.38
CA TRP A 274 4.50 0.55 -9.61
C TRP A 274 4.61 -0.73 -10.46
N MET A 275 5.56 -1.59 -10.13
CA MET A 275 5.83 -2.83 -10.85
C MET A 275 4.89 -3.95 -10.41
N ILE A 276 4.65 -4.90 -11.30
CA ILE A 276 4.01 -6.16 -10.92
C ILE A 276 4.86 -6.87 -9.85
N ASN A 277 4.21 -7.51 -8.90
CA ASN A 277 4.86 -8.09 -7.72
C ASN A 277 5.64 -7.06 -6.87
N SER A 278 5.32 -5.75 -6.94
CA SER A 278 5.87 -4.78 -6.00
C SER A 278 5.07 -4.79 -4.70
N ASP A 279 5.04 -5.95 -4.05
CA ASP A 279 4.45 -6.11 -2.73
C ASP A 279 5.16 -5.19 -1.73
N GLY A 280 4.42 -4.65 -0.78
CA GLY A 280 4.98 -3.73 0.22
C GLY A 280 5.79 -4.45 1.30
N VAL A 281 5.12 -5.30 2.06
CA VAL A 281 5.73 -6.10 3.13
C VAL A 281 5.28 -7.54 3.02
N ASP A 282 6.22 -8.46 2.87
CA ASP A 282 6.00 -9.90 2.91
C ASP A 282 6.59 -10.51 4.17
N LEU A 283 5.72 -10.92 5.10
CA LEU A 283 6.10 -11.64 6.29
C LEU A 283 5.96 -13.15 6.04
N CYS A 284 7.09 -13.80 5.74
CA CYS A 284 7.16 -15.21 5.37
C CYS A 284 7.76 -16.01 6.52
N ASN A 285 7.05 -17.00 7.07
CA ASN A 285 7.53 -17.81 8.21
C ASN A 285 7.99 -16.93 9.40
N THR A 286 7.42 -15.73 9.53
CA THR A 286 7.88 -14.68 10.45
C THR A 286 7.01 -14.64 11.71
N LYS A 287 7.64 -14.40 12.85
CA LYS A 287 6.98 -14.36 14.16
C LYS A 287 7.23 -13.04 14.88
N ARG A 288 6.19 -12.55 15.58
CA ARG A 288 6.23 -11.31 16.37
C ARG A 288 6.71 -10.11 15.54
N ALA A 289 5.81 -9.64 14.67
CA ALA A 289 6.06 -8.45 13.88
C ALA A 289 5.02 -7.38 14.17
N VAL A 290 5.46 -6.12 14.20
CA VAL A 290 4.63 -4.92 14.28
C VAL A 290 4.94 -4.03 13.09
N MET A 291 3.89 -3.61 12.37
CA MET A 291 3.95 -2.60 11.32
C MET A 291 3.01 -1.46 11.68
N GLU A 292 3.53 -0.25 11.81
CA GLU A 292 2.73 0.89 12.22
C GLU A 292 3.10 2.22 11.56
N ASN A 293 2.15 3.17 11.56
CA ASN A 293 2.32 4.54 11.06
C ASN A 293 2.82 4.65 9.60
N CYS A 294 2.75 3.58 8.82
CA CYS A 294 3.25 3.51 7.46
C CYS A 294 2.29 4.16 6.45
N PHE A 295 2.83 4.57 5.30
CA PHE A 295 2.07 5.15 4.19
C PHE A 295 2.52 4.50 2.88
N PHE A 296 1.69 3.60 2.35
CA PHE A 296 2.04 2.79 1.18
C PHE A 296 1.10 3.05 0.01
N ARG A 297 1.69 3.14 -1.18
CA ARG A 297 1.02 2.95 -2.46
C ARG A 297 1.83 1.97 -3.28
N ASN A 298 1.34 0.75 -3.42
CA ASN A 298 1.99 -0.29 -4.20
C ASN A 298 1.06 -0.81 -5.29
N TYR A 299 1.67 -1.35 -6.35
CA TYR A 299 0.90 -1.99 -7.41
C TYR A 299 0.34 -3.33 -6.95
N ASP A 300 1.14 -4.11 -6.21
CA ASP A 300 0.74 -5.41 -5.67
C ASP A 300 0.38 -5.31 -4.17
N ASP A 301 0.37 -6.41 -3.43
CA ASP A 301 -0.08 -6.48 -2.05
C ASP A 301 0.67 -5.50 -1.14
N ASN A 302 -0.04 -4.64 -0.41
CA ASN A 302 0.64 -3.75 0.56
C ASN A 302 1.22 -4.52 1.75
N LEU A 303 0.53 -5.54 2.20
CA LEU A 303 1.01 -6.50 3.19
C LEU A 303 0.49 -7.89 2.85
N SER A 304 1.38 -8.87 2.86
CA SER A 304 1.06 -10.28 2.66
C SER A 304 1.73 -11.16 3.72
N LEU A 305 0.96 -12.08 4.31
CA LEU A 305 1.44 -13.05 5.28
C LEU A 305 1.50 -14.42 4.62
N LYS A 306 2.69 -15.00 4.56
CA LYS A 306 2.97 -16.24 3.81
C LYS A 306 3.71 -17.26 4.69
N VAL A 307 3.69 -18.55 4.29
CA VAL A 307 4.52 -19.59 4.90
C VAL A 307 5.02 -20.53 3.82
N PHE A 308 6.31 -20.53 3.59
CA PHE A 308 6.96 -21.40 2.61
C PHE A 308 7.48 -22.70 3.23
N GLN A 309 7.55 -23.75 2.43
CA GLN A 309 7.92 -25.09 2.88
C GLN A 309 9.42 -25.33 3.05
N TRP A 310 10.24 -24.44 2.57
CA TRP A 310 11.72 -24.59 2.63
C TRP A 310 12.35 -24.07 3.94
N SER A 311 11.53 -23.71 4.93
CA SER A 311 11.92 -23.44 6.30
C SER A 311 11.33 -24.47 7.25
N ASP A 312 12.05 -24.78 8.34
CA ASP A 312 11.52 -25.59 9.44
C ASP A 312 10.46 -24.83 10.27
N THR A 313 10.46 -23.51 10.21
CA THR A 313 9.41 -22.67 10.78
C THR A 313 8.15 -22.77 9.93
N ARG A 314 7.14 -23.50 10.43
CA ARG A 314 5.90 -23.81 9.69
C ARG A 314 4.74 -22.89 10.10
N GLU A 315 5.04 -21.65 10.45
CA GLU A 315 4.02 -20.69 10.85
C GLU A 315 4.46 -19.23 10.65
N THR A 316 3.49 -18.37 10.41
CA THR A 316 3.59 -16.92 10.57
C THR A 316 2.60 -16.52 11.63
N CYS A 317 3.06 -15.87 12.71
CA CYS A 317 2.19 -15.60 13.85
C CYS A 317 2.59 -14.39 14.69
N ASP A 318 1.62 -13.96 15.54
CA ASP A 318 1.78 -12.83 16.46
C ASP A 318 2.12 -11.54 15.69
N ILE A 319 1.27 -11.22 14.71
CA ILE A 319 1.45 -10.09 13.81
C ILE A 319 0.45 -8.98 14.18
N GLU A 320 0.94 -7.77 14.34
CA GLU A 320 0.11 -6.58 14.51
C GLU A 320 0.42 -5.52 13.46
N VAL A 321 -0.62 -5.05 12.75
CA VAL A 321 -0.53 -4.04 11.69
C VAL A 321 -1.51 -2.93 12.01
N ARG A 322 -1.00 -1.74 12.36
CA ARG A 322 -1.87 -0.69 12.89
C ARG A 322 -1.48 0.72 12.44
N ASP A 323 -2.49 1.59 12.44
CA ASP A 323 -2.29 3.03 12.19
C ASP A 323 -1.68 3.35 10.81
N ASN A 324 -1.88 2.48 9.81
CA ASN A 324 -1.32 2.66 8.48
C ASN A 324 -2.32 3.30 7.51
N VAL A 325 -1.80 3.97 6.50
CA VAL A 325 -2.54 4.47 5.33
C VAL A 325 -2.07 3.70 4.10
N LEU A 326 -2.98 3.00 3.45
CA LEU A 326 -2.66 2.02 2.41
C LEU A 326 -3.44 2.30 1.12
N TRP A 327 -2.79 2.07 -0.01
CA TRP A 327 -3.34 2.19 -1.35
C TRP A 327 -2.79 1.06 -2.23
N ALA A 328 -3.63 0.17 -2.72
CA ALA A 328 -3.25 -0.86 -3.68
C ALA A 328 -3.77 -0.52 -5.08
N ASP A 329 -2.87 -0.41 -6.06
CA ASP A 329 -3.24 -0.09 -7.44
C ASP A 329 -3.72 -1.31 -8.24
N CYS A 330 -3.40 -2.55 -7.79
CA CYS A 330 -3.80 -3.79 -8.47
C CYS A 330 -4.19 -4.95 -7.56
N ALA A 331 -3.77 -4.99 -6.28
CA ALA A 331 -3.94 -6.15 -5.43
C ALA A 331 -4.51 -5.80 -4.03
N HIS A 332 -4.12 -6.55 -3.01
CA HIS A 332 -4.71 -6.44 -1.68
C HIS A 332 -4.02 -5.37 -0.84
N ASN A 333 -4.76 -4.79 0.09
CA ASN A 333 -4.14 -3.92 1.11
C ASN A 333 -3.68 -4.72 2.32
N LEU A 334 -4.51 -5.62 2.83
CA LEU A 334 -4.21 -6.47 3.98
C LEU A 334 -4.57 -7.92 3.63
N LEU A 335 -3.57 -8.75 3.41
CA LEU A 335 -3.72 -10.12 2.95
C LEU A 335 -3.14 -11.15 3.92
N VAL A 336 -3.93 -12.15 4.26
CA VAL A 336 -3.50 -13.36 4.96
C VAL A 336 -3.50 -14.52 3.95
N GLY A 337 -2.32 -15.09 3.68
CA GLY A 337 -2.10 -15.96 2.53
C GLY A 337 -1.83 -15.15 1.25
N PRO A 338 -1.80 -15.78 0.05
CA PRO A 338 -1.72 -17.22 -0.18
C PRO A 338 -0.37 -17.81 0.23
N GLU A 339 -0.02 -18.98 -0.32
CA GLU A 339 1.31 -19.58 -0.12
C GLU A 339 1.57 -19.96 1.35
N ALA A 340 0.58 -20.65 1.95
CA ALA A 340 0.70 -21.17 3.32
C ALA A 340 0.86 -22.71 3.31
N VAL A 341 1.93 -23.21 2.67
CA VAL A 341 2.10 -24.61 2.32
C VAL A 341 2.21 -25.53 3.54
N GLY A 342 1.12 -26.26 3.85
CA GLY A 342 1.00 -27.20 4.97
C GLY A 342 1.33 -26.55 6.33
N ALA A 343 0.85 -25.33 6.60
CA ALA A 343 1.34 -24.49 7.67
C ALA A 343 0.22 -23.69 8.36
N LYS A 344 0.57 -22.86 9.32
CA LYS A 344 -0.37 -22.01 10.03
C LYS A 344 -0.04 -20.53 9.89
N ILE A 345 -1.09 -19.71 9.73
CA ILE A 345 -1.03 -18.26 9.96
C ILE A 345 -2.03 -17.94 11.07
N HIS A 346 -1.56 -17.39 12.19
CA HIS A 346 -2.43 -17.18 13.34
C HIS A 346 -2.03 -16.01 14.23
N ASN A 347 -2.99 -15.57 15.09
CA ASN A 347 -2.80 -14.44 15.99
C ASN A 347 -2.44 -13.16 15.23
N VAL A 348 -3.26 -12.81 14.25
CA VAL A 348 -3.04 -11.64 13.38
C VAL A 348 -4.05 -10.54 13.74
N ARG A 349 -3.56 -9.31 13.88
CA ARG A 349 -4.38 -8.16 14.24
C ARG A 349 -4.13 -7.00 13.25
N PHE A 350 -5.16 -6.60 12.55
CA PHE A 350 -5.19 -5.39 11.71
C PHE A 350 -6.05 -4.35 12.40
N ILE A 351 -5.46 -3.25 12.89
CA ILE A 351 -6.13 -2.30 13.77
C ILE A 351 -5.94 -0.87 13.27
N ASN A 352 -7.04 -0.09 13.19
CA ASN A 352 -7.01 1.34 12.88
C ASN A 352 -6.25 1.70 11.60
N ASN A 353 -6.40 0.88 10.55
CA ASN A 353 -5.82 1.16 9.25
C ASN A 353 -6.82 1.91 8.36
N ILE A 354 -6.30 2.78 7.51
CA ILE A 354 -7.08 3.50 6.51
C ILE A 354 -6.66 3.00 5.13
N ILE A 355 -7.61 2.48 4.38
CA ILE A 355 -7.39 2.07 2.99
C ILE A 355 -7.97 3.19 2.11
N LEU A 356 -7.10 3.94 1.45
CA LEU A 356 -7.49 4.98 0.53
C LEU A 356 -8.15 4.39 -0.71
N GLU A 357 -7.52 3.35 -1.24
CA GLU A 357 -8.01 2.69 -2.42
C GLU A 357 -7.60 1.22 -2.48
N SER A 358 -8.49 0.42 -3.04
CA SER A 358 -8.19 -0.93 -3.49
C SER A 358 -8.71 -1.09 -4.90
N ARG A 359 -7.87 -1.57 -5.80
CA ARG A 359 -8.26 -1.81 -7.17
C ARG A 359 -7.74 -3.15 -7.65
N GLU A 360 -8.64 -4.02 -8.00
CA GLU A 360 -8.26 -5.32 -8.51
C GLU A 360 -9.31 -5.88 -9.46
N LYS A 361 -8.92 -6.95 -10.18
CA LYS A 361 -9.83 -7.78 -10.97
C LYS A 361 -10.96 -8.30 -10.10
N THR A 362 -12.09 -8.55 -10.73
CA THR A 362 -13.26 -9.20 -10.11
C THR A 362 -13.06 -10.69 -9.82
N ASP A 363 -11.83 -11.14 -9.67
CA ASP A 363 -11.52 -12.53 -9.34
C ASP A 363 -12.09 -12.91 -7.96
N PRO A 364 -12.47 -14.17 -7.72
CA PRO A 364 -13.19 -14.56 -6.50
C PRO A 364 -12.48 -14.23 -5.20
N TRP A 365 -11.16 -14.29 -5.18
CA TRP A 365 -10.32 -14.14 -3.97
C TRP A 365 -9.89 -12.71 -3.65
N THR A 366 -10.16 -11.74 -4.51
CA THR A 366 -9.64 -10.38 -4.38
C THR A 366 -10.45 -9.52 -3.42
N GLY A 367 -9.78 -8.75 -2.57
CA GLY A 367 -10.43 -7.84 -1.63
C GLY A 367 -9.45 -6.94 -0.89
N ALA A 368 -9.92 -5.78 -0.46
CA ALA A 368 -9.11 -4.86 0.34
C ALA A 368 -8.63 -5.50 1.64
N LEU A 369 -9.51 -6.29 2.28
CA LEU A 369 -9.24 -7.13 3.44
C LEU A 369 -9.45 -8.58 3.01
N ALA A 370 -8.40 -9.38 2.93
CA ALA A 370 -8.47 -10.70 2.36
C ALA A 370 -7.86 -11.80 3.23
N ILE A 371 -8.50 -12.96 3.23
CA ILE A 371 -7.94 -14.23 3.69
C ILE A 371 -8.06 -15.20 2.52
N MET A 372 -6.92 -15.48 1.90
CA MET A 372 -6.84 -16.41 0.78
C MET A 372 -6.38 -17.77 1.28
N ILE A 373 -7.34 -18.68 1.43
CA ILE A 373 -7.11 -19.99 2.06
C ILE A 373 -6.62 -20.95 0.99
N SER A 374 -5.32 -21.20 0.96
CA SER A 374 -4.67 -22.05 -0.05
C SER A 374 -3.63 -22.98 0.55
N ASP A 375 -3.10 -23.88 -0.25
CA ASP A 375 -1.88 -24.66 -0.04
C ASP A 375 -1.81 -25.45 1.28
N GLU A 376 -2.91 -26.07 1.70
CA GLU A 376 -3.04 -26.85 2.93
C GLU A 376 -2.87 -26.00 4.21
N GLY A 377 -3.00 -24.69 4.09
CA GLY A 377 -2.88 -23.75 5.20
C GLY A 377 -4.07 -23.77 6.14
N VAL A 378 -3.79 -23.46 7.42
CA VAL A 378 -4.79 -23.20 8.47
C VAL A 378 -4.60 -21.77 8.99
N PHE A 379 -5.69 -21.00 8.99
CA PHE A 379 -5.70 -19.59 9.34
C PHE A 379 -6.56 -19.38 10.59
N GLU A 380 -6.00 -18.88 11.68
CA GLU A 380 -6.71 -18.84 12.96
C GLU A 380 -6.51 -17.54 13.74
N ASN A 381 -7.54 -17.10 14.47
CA ASN A 381 -7.47 -15.96 15.38
C ASN A 381 -7.05 -14.66 14.64
N ILE A 382 -7.85 -14.26 13.66
CA ILE A 382 -7.59 -13.08 12.83
C ILE A 382 -8.58 -11.99 13.18
N LEU A 383 -8.07 -10.80 13.47
CA LEU A 383 -8.85 -9.61 13.82
C LEU A 383 -8.64 -8.51 12.78
N PHE A 384 -9.73 -8.06 12.16
CA PHE A 384 -9.82 -6.80 11.43
C PHE A 384 -10.65 -5.82 12.25
N GLN A 385 -10.05 -4.71 12.70
CA GLN A 385 -10.71 -3.79 13.62
C GLN A 385 -10.45 -2.33 13.31
N ASP A 386 -11.49 -1.49 13.45
CA ASP A 386 -11.41 -0.03 13.31
C ASP A 386 -10.81 0.41 11.95
N ILE A 387 -11.16 -0.30 10.85
CA ILE A 387 -10.63 -0.03 9.52
C ILE A 387 -11.63 0.77 8.70
N THR A 388 -11.13 1.81 8.03
CA THR A 388 -11.90 2.58 7.06
C THR A 388 -11.38 2.28 5.66
N VAL A 389 -12.27 1.87 4.76
CA VAL A 389 -12.02 1.73 3.34
C VAL A 389 -12.74 2.89 2.64
N GLU A 390 -11.98 3.80 2.03
CA GLU A 390 -12.56 5.01 1.44
C GLU A 390 -13.11 4.75 0.04
N ASP A 391 -12.41 3.97 -0.77
CA ASP A 391 -12.92 3.60 -2.09
C ASP A 391 -12.41 2.23 -2.56
N ILE A 392 -13.19 1.64 -3.46
CA ILE A 392 -12.84 0.43 -4.21
C ILE A 392 -13.21 0.65 -5.66
N ARG A 393 -12.24 0.69 -6.55
CA ARG A 393 -12.45 0.79 -8.00
C ARG A 393 -12.53 -0.58 -8.68
N GLY A 394 -12.28 -1.64 -7.95
CA GLY A 394 -12.38 -3.03 -8.37
C GLY A 394 -12.14 -3.96 -7.18
N GLY A 395 -12.48 -5.24 -7.32
CA GLY A 395 -12.39 -6.19 -6.21
C GLY A 395 -13.52 -6.06 -5.18
N LYS A 396 -13.25 -6.33 -3.94
CA LYS A 396 -14.21 -6.41 -2.84
C LYS A 396 -13.72 -5.71 -1.58
N VAL A 397 -14.62 -5.34 -0.68
CA VAL A 397 -14.23 -4.85 0.65
C VAL A 397 -13.61 -5.98 1.46
N LEU A 398 -14.31 -7.13 1.55
CA LEU A 398 -13.81 -8.33 2.22
C LEU A 398 -13.85 -9.53 1.28
N SER A 399 -12.81 -10.35 1.32
CA SER A 399 -12.75 -11.63 0.61
C SER A 399 -12.09 -12.69 1.49
N PHE A 400 -12.90 -13.55 2.10
CA PHE A 400 -12.43 -14.73 2.83
C PHE A 400 -12.87 -15.94 2.04
N ASP A 401 -11.93 -16.50 1.26
CA ASP A 401 -12.29 -17.51 0.26
C ASP A 401 -11.18 -18.55 0.08
N PHE A 402 -11.61 -19.72 -0.33
CA PHE A 402 -10.74 -20.77 -0.83
C PHE A 402 -10.49 -20.53 -2.31
N GLY A 403 -9.27 -20.32 -2.69
CA GLY A 403 -8.97 -20.04 -4.09
C GLY A 403 -7.48 -20.09 -4.37
N LYS A 404 -7.11 -19.77 -5.56
CA LYS A 404 -5.77 -19.71 -6.16
C LYS A 404 -4.86 -20.92 -5.79
N TYR A 405 -4.05 -21.42 -6.67
CA TYR A 405 -3.02 -22.47 -6.48
C TYR A 405 -3.51 -23.87 -6.15
N ASN A 406 -4.57 -24.40 -6.32
CA ASN A 406 -5.08 -25.76 -6.06
C ASN A 406 -6.12 -25.89 -4.94
N SER A 407 -6.52 -24.79 -4.29
CA SER A 407 -7.62 -24.79 -3.30
C SER A 407 -7.50 -25.86 -2.20
N ARG A 408 -6.29 -26.15 -1.75
CA ARG A 408 -6.03 -27.18 -0.74
C ARG A 408 -5.91 -26.62 0.67
N GLY A 409 -6.26 -25.35 0.89
CA GLY A 409 -6.34 -24.82 2.24
C GLY A 409 -7.29 -25.66 3.10
N LEU A 410 -7.01 -25.81 4.38
CA LEU A 410 -7.82 -26.66 5.25
C LEU A 410 -8.93 -25.88 5.95
N ALA A 411 -8.61 -24.76 6.57
CA ALA A 411 -9.61 -24.01 7.30
C ALA A 411 -9.20 -22.55 7.58
N ALA A 412 -10.21 -21.70 7.78
CA ALA A 412 -10.03 -20.42 8.47
C ALA A 412 -11.00 -20.34 9.66
N ARG A 413 -10.52 -19.98 10.85
CA ARG A 413 -11.28 -20.07 12.09
C ARG A 413 -11.08 -18.85 12.99
N ASN A 414 -12.12 -18.52 13.78
CA ASN A 414 -12.04 -17.46 14.78
C ASN A 414 -11.68 -16.11 14.15
N ILE A 415 -12.43 -15.69 13.17
CA ILE A 415 -12.22 -14.43 12.46
C ILE A 415 -13.18 -13.39 13.03
N THR A 416 -12.64 -12.27 13.49
CA THR A 416 -13.44 -11.14 13.96
C THR A 416 -13.23 -9.94 13.05
N VAL A 417 -14.32 -9.41 12.54
CA VAL A 417 -14.39 -8.18 11.73
C VAL A 417 -15.21 -7.16 12.50
N ARG A 418 -14.58 -6.11 13.02
CA ARG A 418 -15.22 -5.17 13.93
C ARG A 418 -14.97 -3.72 13.54
N ASN A 419 -16.04 -2.89 13.58
CA ASN A 419 -15.95 -1.45 13.28
C ASN A 419 -15.33 -1.16 11.90
N ILE A 420 -15.75 -1.90 10.87
CA ILE A 420 -15.32 -1.64 9.50
C ILE A 420 -16.28 -0.66 8.84
N ARG A 421 -15.73 0.34 8.16
CA ARG A 421 -16.49 1.34 7.40
C ARG A 421 -16.02 1.36 5.96
N TYR A 422 -16.93 1.15 5.05
CA TYR A 422 -16.74 1.39 3.63
C TYR A 422 -17.63 2.55 3.18
N ASN A 423 -17.06 3.55 2.54
CA ASN A 423 -17.77 4.75 2.11
C ASN A 423 -17.60 5.06 0.60
N GLY A 424 -17.17 4.08 -0.19
CA GLY A 424 -16.89 4.27 -1.60
C GLY A 424 -18.13 4.30 -2.49
N THR A 425 -17.90 4.59 -3.76
CA THR A 425 -18.95 4.75 -4.79
C THR A 425 -19.46 3.42 -5.33
N GLN A 426 -18.65 2.39 -5.31
CA GLN A 426 -18.99 1.03 -5.73
C GLN A 426 -18.97 0.12 -4.52
N ALA A 427 -19.88 -0.85 -4.48
CA ALA A 427 -19.93 -1.86 -3.44
C ALA A 427 -20.06 -3.25 -4.07
N PRO A 428 -18.96 -3.77 -4.67
CA PRO A 428 -18.96 -5.15 -5.16
C PRO A 428 -19.25 -6.10 -4.01
N MET A 429 -19.95 -7.21 -4.31
CA MET A 429 -20.29 -8.19 -3.28
C MET A 429 -19.02 -8.77 -2.65
N SER A 430 -18.89 -8.59 -1.35
CA SER A 430 -17.87 -9.26 -0.54
C SER A 430 -18.12 -10.76 -0.48
N VAL A 431 -17.12 -11.55 -0.11
CA VAL A 431 -17.20 -13.02 -0.08
C VAL A 431 -16.75 -13.54 1.28
N ILE A 432 -17.53 -14.45 1.84
CA ILE A 432 -17.12 -15.33 2.94
C ILE A 432 -17.62 -16.71 2.55
N ARG A 433 -16.73 -17.57 2.06
CA ARG A 433 -17.12 -18.83 1.42
C ARG A 433 -16.13 -19.95 1.74
N GLY A 434 -16.64 -21.08 2.29
CA GLY A 434 -15.92 -22.33 2.43
C GLY A 434 -15.89 -23.09 1.09
N PHE A 435 -15.21 -24.21 1.03
CA PHE A 435 -15.04 -25.00 -0.18
C PHE A 435 -15.84 -26.29 -0.15
N ASP A 436 -15.75 -27.07 0.91
CA ASP A 436 -16.49 -28.31 1.15
C ASP A 436 -16.58 -28.64 2.66
N GLU A 437 -17.01 -29.82 3.02
CA GLU A 437 -17.20 -30.26 4.42
C GLU A 437 -15.89 -30.31 5.23
N GLU A 438 -14.78 -30.60 4.57
CA GLU A 438 -13.46 -30.71 5.19
C GLU A 438 -12.70 -29.36 5.16
N ARG A 439 -12.99 -28.52 4.17
CA ARG A 439 -12.35 -27.22 3.90
C ARG A 439 -13.35 -26.09 4.10
N TYR A 440 -13.40 -25.57 5.31
CA TYR A 440 -14.47 -24.69 5.76
C TYR A 440 -13.97 -23.44 6.47
N ILE A 441 -14.85 -22.47 6.59
CA ILE A 441 -14.65 -21.27 7.43
C ILE A 441 -15.55 -21.42 8.66
N GLU A 442 -14.97 -21.14 9.85
CA GLU A 442 -15.67 -21.31 11.12
C GLU A 442 -15.53 -20.13 12.05
N ASN A 443 -16.61 -19.84 12.79
CA ASN A 443 -16.68 -18.79 13.81
C ASN A 443 -16.24 -17.42 13.29
N VAL A 444 -17.03 -16.88 12.35
CA VAL A 444 -16.86 -15.51 11.80
C VAL A 444 -17.81 -14.56 12.51
N GLN A 445 -17.28 -13.49 13.07
CA GLN A 445 -18.03 -12.47 13.78
C GLN A 445 -17.96 -11.15 13.03
N LEU A 446 -19.10 -10.65 12.53
CA LEU A 446 -19.24 -9.32 11.95
C LEU A 446 -19.88 -8.37 12.95
N ARG A 447 -19.11 -7.44 13.52
CA ARG A 447 -19.58 -6.50 14.53
C ARG A 447 -19.43 -5.07 14.03
N ASN A 448 -20.53 -4.31 13.99
CA ASN A 448 -20.56 -2.92 13.53
C ASN A 448 -19.84 -2.71 12.17
N VAL A 449 -20.08 -3.62 11.21
CA VAL A 449 -19.61 -3.48 9.82
C VAL A 449 -20.63 -2.64 9.06
N ARG A 450 -20.16 -1.57 8.40
CA ARG A 450 -21.02 -0.62 7.69
C ARG A 450 -20.53 -0.38 6.27
N PHE A 451 -21.46 -0.50 5.32
CA PHE A 451 -21.21 -0.14 3.91
C PHE A 451 -22.12 1.04 3.56
N ASN A 452 -21.53 2.18 3.21
CA ASN A 452 -22.21 3.43 2.91
C ASN A 452 -23.25 3.80 4.00
N GLY A 453 -22.81 3.71 5.27
CA GLY A 453 -23.62 4.00 6.45
C GLY A 453 -24.60 2.89 6.89
N LYS A 454 -24.91 1.92 6.02
CA LYS A 454 -25.81 0.80 6.33
C LYS A 454 -25.10 -0.26 7.17
N LEU A 455 -25.65 -0.57 8.34
CA LEU A 455 -25.15 -1.65 9.20
C LEU A 455 -25.47 -3.01 8.58
N ILE A 456 -24.43 -3.81 8.39
CA ILE A 456 -24.56 -5.21 7.94
C ILE A 456 -25.04 -6.07 9.12
N ASN A 457 -26.10 -6.85 8.91
CA ASN A 457 -26.73 -7.70 9.89
C ASN A 457 -27.35 -8.94 9.20
N LYS A 458 -27.89 -9.87 9.99
CA LYS A 458 -28.47 -11.12 9.46
C LYS A 458 -29.56 -10.91 8.39
N LYS A 459 -30.30 -9.79 8.42
CA LYS A 459 -31.43 -9.55 7.49
C LYS A 459 -30.96 -9.11 6.10
N ASN A 460 -29.86 -8.34 6.03
CA ASN A 460 -29.39 -7.76 4.79
C ASN A 460 -28.02 -8.30 4.34
N PHE A 461 -27.47 -9.31 5.02
CA PHE A 461 -26.13 -9.85 4.72
C PHE A 461 -25.98 -10.29 3.25
N THR A 462 -26.97 -10.99 2.72
CA THR A 462 -26.95 -11.50 1.34
C THR A 462 -27.08 -10.42 0.27
N GLU A 463 -27.40 -9.18 0.65
CA GLU A 463 -27.34 -8.04 -0.27
C GLU A 463 -25.90 -7.56 -0.51
N TYR A 464 -24.98 -7.91 0.39
CA TYR A 464 -23.60 -7.41 0.38
C TYR A 464 -22.55 -8.53 0.33
N PHE A 465 -22.93 -9.78 0.65
CA PHE A 465 -22.01 -10.90 0.76
C PHE A 465 -22.52 -12.14 0.04
N GLN A 466 -21.61 -12.79 -0.67
CA GLN A 466 -21.76 -14.18 -1.09
C GLN A 466 -21.26 -15.11 0.02
N THR A 467 -22.00 -16.19 0.28
CA THR A 467 -21.65 -17.22 1.27
C THR A 467 -22.21 -18.58 0.82
N ASN A 468 -21.78 -19.65 1.47
CA ASN A 468 -22.30 -20.99 1.24
C ASN A 468 -22.44 -21.77 2.57
N GLU A 469 -22.89 -23.02 2.48
CA GLU A 469 -23.15 -23.95 3.60
C GLU A 469 -21.87 -24.34 4.36
N PHE A 470 -20.70 -24.15 3.77
CA PHE A 470 -19.40 -24.46 4.38
C PHE A 470 -18.85 -23.33 5.25
N VAL A 471 -19.67 -22.32 5.52
CA VAL A 471 -19.38 -21.28 6.53
C VAL A 471 -20.18 -21.57 7.79
N LYS A 472 -19.49 -22.00 8.84
CA LYS A 472 -20.08 -22.42 10.12
C LYS A 472 -19.96 -21.30 11.15
N GLY A 473 -21.01 -21.07 11.96
CA GLY A 473 -20.91 -20.12 13.08
C GLY A 473 -20.75 -18.63 12.70
N LEU A 474 -21.37 -18.20 11.57
CA LEU A 474 -21.43 -16.79 11.20
C LEU A 474 -22.37 -16.01 12.14
N SER A 475 -21.86 -14.97 12.75
CA SER A 475 -22.60 -14.16 13.73
C SER A 475 -22.49 -12.66 13.48
N PHE A 476 -23.48 -11.90 13.95
CA PHE A 476 -23.62 -10.47 13.75
C PHE A 476 -23.80 -9.77 15.08
N GLY A 477 -23.20 -8.56 15.24
CA GLY A 477 -23.32 -7.74 16.44
C GLY A 477 -23.22 -6.24 16.14
N ARG A 478 -23.55 -5.43 17.14
CA ARG A 478 -23.32 -3.99 17.12
C ARG A 478 -21.96 -3.64 17.69
#